data_a0e1765772be5e62c18ef2d8a95e8fab
#
_entry.id   a0e1765772be5e62c18ef2d8a95e8fab
#
_cell.length_a   1.000
_cell.length_b   1.000
_cell.length_c   1.000
_cell.angle_alpha   90.00
_cell.angle_beta   90.00
_cell.angle_gamma   90.00
#
_symmetry.space_group_name_H-M   'P 1'
#
loop_
_entity.id
_entity.type
_entity.pdbx_description
1 polymer ?
#
loop_
_entity_poly.entity_id
_entity_poly.type
_entity_poly.pdbx_seq_one_letter_code
_entity_poly.pdbx_strand_id
1 'polypeptide(L)'
;MTSILQEILTLKITSLARKEKLPVAHCIKDTEGWQIIEDLDQLRKTEPIDKVTFGSSKLVDLLVKENEKETINSITLIGVCTDICVISNAMIIKAFLPETEILVDASCCAGVTVESHNNALEAMKCCQITIINQDSIS
;
A
#
# COMPACT_ATOMS: atom_id res chain seq x y z
N MET A 1 -3.32 5.16 -27.84
CA MET A 1 -2.24 5.73 -27.00
C MET A 1 -2.60 5.51 -25.56
N THR A 2 -1.96 4.56 -24.94
CA THR A 2 -2.13 4.31 -23.51
C THR A 2 -1.26 5.30 -22.75
N SER A 3 -1.89 6.33 -22.18
CA SER A 3 -1.27 7.16 -21.14
C SER A 3 -1.10 6.28 -19.92
N ILE A 4 0.13 5.85 -19.63
CA ILE A 4 0.46 5.20 -18.36
C ILE A 4 0.50 6.31 -17.33
N LEU A 5 -0.63 6.57 -16.68
CA LEU A 5 -0.67 7.37 -15.47
C LEU A 5 -0.02 6.55 -14.34
N GLN A 6 1.30 6.61 -14.28
CA GLN A 6 2.03 6.21 -13.08
C GLN A 6 1.87 7.33 -12.05
N GLU A 7 0.78 7.32 -11.33
CA GLU A 7 0.59 8.20 -10.18
C GLU A 7 1.09 7.49 -8.92
N ILE A 8 2.00 8.13 -8.22
CA ILE A 8 2.42 7.68 -6.91
C ILE A 8 1.41 8.20 -5.90
N LEU A 9 0.48 7.33 -5.48
CA LEU A 9 -0.45 7.60 -4.42
C LEU A 9 0.19 7.25 -3.07
N THR A 10 0.27 8.21 -2.18
CA THR A 10 0.87 8.02 -0.87
C THR A 10 -0.19 7.94 0.21
N LEU A 11 -0.15 6.88 1.00
CA LEU A 11 -1.03 6.67 2.14
C LEU A 11 -0.29 7.03 3.43
N LYS A 12 -0.93 7.85 4.26
CA LYS A 12 -0.49 8.14 5.63
C LYS A 12 -1.40 7.45 6.64
N ILE A 13 -0.81 6.79 7.61
CA ILE A 13 -1.54 6.25 8.76
C ILE A 13 -1.72 7.33 9.82
N THR A 14 -2.95 7.52 10.28
CA THR A 14 -3.26 8.36 11.41
C THR A 14 -3.72 7.50 12.58
N SER A 15 -2.99 7.51 13.69
CA SER A 15 -3.18 6.58 14.82
C SER A 15 -4.37 6.87 15.75
N LEU A 16 -5.20 7.86 15.44
CA LEU A 16 -6.22 8.36 16.38
C LEU A 16 -7.31 7.35 16.78
N ALA A 17 -7.61 6.35 15.96
CA ALA A 17 -8.75 5.47 16.20
C ALA A 17 -8.42 4.13 16.89
N ARG A 18 -7.13 3.81 17.12
CA ARG A 18 -6.72 2.49 17.59
C ARG A 18 -5.67 2.46 18.70
N LYS A 19 -5.58 3.52 19.49
CA LYS A 19 -4.62 3.61 20.61
C LYS A 19 -4.66 2.42 21.57
N GLU A 20 -5.82 1.83 21.76
CA GLU A 20 -6.02 0.71 22.72
C GLU A 20 -5.57 -0.66 22.17
N LYS A 21 -5.42 -0.80 20.86
CA LYS A 21 -5.09 -2.08 20.20
C LYS A 21 -3.69 -2.16 19.63
N LEU A 22 -2.95 -1.05 19.60
CA LEU A 22 -1.58 -1.01 19.14
C LEU A 22 -0.62 -1.06 20.32
N PRO A 23 0.42 -1.92 20.27
CA PRO A 23 1.37 -2.05 21.39
C PRO A 23 2.19 -0.77 21.63
N VAL A 24 2.34 0.07 20.60
CA VAL A 24 3.08 1.33 20.66
C VAL A 24 2.34 2.40 19.86
N ALA A 25 2.20 3.60 20.43
CA ALA A 25 1.68 4.74 19.69
C ALA A 25 2.69 5.16 18.61
N HIS A 26 2.24 5.22 17.35
CA HIS A 26 3.06 5.63 16.21
C HIS A 26 2.21 6.37 15.16
N CYS A 27 2.85 7.05 14.25
CA CYS A 27 2.20 7.82 13.20
C CYS A 27 1.12 8.78 13.73
N ILE A 28 1.43 9.46 14.83
CA ILE A 28 0.52 10.44 15.44
C ILE A 28 0.46 11.67 14.54
N LYS A 29 -0.73 12.04 14.12
CA LYS A 29 -0.96 13.18 13.23
C LYS A 29 -0.23 14.44 13.72
N ASP A 30 0.33 15.17 12.78
CA ASP A 30 1.09 16.41 13.00
C ASP A 30 2.41 16.24 13.76
N THR A 31 2.92 15.02 13.87
CA THR A 31 4.27 14.73 14.38
C THR A 31 5.23 14.36 13.24
N GLU A 32 6.54 14.44 13.50
CA GLU A 32 7.56 14.03 12.53
C GLU A 32 7.38 12.59 12.06
N GLY A 33 7.04 11.66 12.97
CA GLY A 33 6.81 10.25 12.64
C GLY A 33 5.56 9.99 11.79
N TRP A 34 4.72 10.98 11.55
CA TRP A 34 3.57 10.91 10.64
C TRP A 34 3.92 11.42 9.24
N GLN A 35 5.00 12.21 9.10
CA GLN A 35 5.38 12.77 7.81
C GLN A 35 5.89 11.70 6.85
N ILE A 36 5.68 11.93 5.56
CA ILE A 36 6.31 11.14 4.51
C ILE A 36 7.79 11.53 4.49
N ILE A 37 8.67 10.54 4.33
CA ILE A 37 10.09 10.83 4.16
C ILE A 37 10.32 11.73 2.94
N GLU A 38 11.22 12.68 3.03
CA GLU A 38 11.41 13.73 2.04
C GLU A 38 11.63 13.20 0.62
N ASP A 39 12.45 12.18 0.46
CA ASP A 39 12.74 11.57 -0.84
C ASP A 39 11.49 11.03 -1.54
N LEU A 40 10.52 10.48 -0.80
CA LEU A 40 9.25 10.02 -1.36
C LEU A 40 8.25 11.17 -1.55
N ASP A 41 8.27 12.15 -0.64
CA ASP A 41 7.36 13.30 -0.72
C ASP A 41 7.61 14.13 -1.99
N GLN A 42 8.87 14.24 -2.42
CA GLN A 42 9.25 14.91 -3.66
C GLN A 42 8.79 14.18 -4.93
N LEU A 43 8.57 12.87 -4.86
CA LEU A 43 8.16 12.06 -6.01
C LEU A 43 6.64 11.99 -6.21
N ARG A 44 5.87 12.27 -5.17
CA ARG A 44 4.41 12.22 -5.27
C ARG A 44 3.87 13.33 -6.17
N LYS A 45 2.79 13.03 -6.87
CA LYS A 45 2.08 13.98 -7.74
C LYS A 45 0.70 14.37 -7.18
N THR A 46 0.25 13.70 -6.14
CA THR A 46 -1.06 13.91 -5.53
C THR A 46 -0.92 14.14 -4.03
N GLU A 47 -1.94 14.73 -3.44
CA GLU A 47 -2.01 14.87 -1.98
C GLU A 47 -2.09 13.49 -1.32
N PRO A 48 -1.38 13.30 -0.18
CA PRO A 48 -1.43 12.03 0.54
C PRO A 48 -2.83 11.76 1.09
N ILE A 49 -3.18 10.48 1.14
CA ILE A 49 -4.44 10.05 1.72
C ILE A 49 -4.20 9.60 3.16
N ASP A 50 -4.77 10.33 4.12
CA ASP A 50 -4.78 9.91 5.51
C ASP A 50 -5.74 8.73 5.71
N LYS A 51 -5.26 7.72 6.42
CA LYS A 51 -6.07 6.55 6.78
C LYS A 51 -5.96 6.24 8.28
N VAL A 52 -7.07 5.87 8.87
CA VAL A 52 -7.18 5.51 10.31
C VAL A 52 -7.14 4.00 10.54
N THR A 53 -7.10 3.22 9.47
CA THR A 53 -7.03 1.77 9.46
C THR A 53 -5.89 1.30 8.56
N PHE A 54 -5.55 0.02 8.62
CA PHE A 54 -4.46 -0.52 7.81
C PHE A 54 -4.77 -0.48 6.31
N GLY A 55 -5.95 -0.94 5.90
CA GLY A 55 -6.48 -0.71 4.56
C GLY A 55 -7.20 0.64 4.46
N SER A 56 -7.28 1.21 3.27
CA SER A 56 -7.90 2.50 3.01
C SER A 56 -9.08 2.38 2.04
N SER A 57 -10.30 2.52 2.56
CA SER A 57 -11.49 2.59 1.71
C SER A 57 -11.47 3.82 0.81
N LYS A 58 -10.96 4.94 1.31
CA LYS A 58 -10.82 6.16 0.51
C LYS A 58 -9.91 5.99 -0.70
N LEU A 59 -8.80 5.24 -0.55
CA LEU A 59 -7.95 4.88 -1.69
C LEU A 59 -8.71 4.05 -2.71
N VAL A 60 -9.45 3.05 -2.26
CA VAL A 60 -10.24 2.18 -3.14
C VAL A 60 -11.30 2.97 -3.89
N ASP A 61 -12.05 3.84 -3.21
CA ASP A 61 -13.04 4.71 -3.84
C ASP A 61 -12.43 5.59 -4.94
N LEU A 62 -11.23 6.13 -4.69
CA LEU A 62 -10.48 6.90 -5.66
C LEU A 62 -10.09 6.05 -6.88
N LEU A 63 -9.50 4.88 -6.65
CA LEU A 63 -9.06 3.98 -7.72
C LEU A 63 -10.22 3.47 -8.57
N VAL A 64 -11.35 3.14 -7.96
CA VAL A 64 -12.56 2.74 -8.69
C VAL A 64 -13.03 3.86 -9.60
N LYS A 65 -13.11 5.09 -9.10
CA LYS A 65 -13.52 6.26 -9.90
C LYS A 65 -12.55 6.55 -11.04
N GLU A 66 -11.24 6.43 -10.79
CA GLU A 66 -10.25 6.61 -11.86
C GLU A 66 -10.35 5.50 -12.91
N ASN A 67 -10.56 4.25 -12.48
CA ASN A 67 -10.73 3.11 -13.39
C ASN A 67 -12.01 3.23 -14.27
N GLU A 68 -13.06 3.89 -13.76
CA GLU A 68 -14.26 4.19 -14.55
C GLU A 68 -14.01 5.23 -15.66
N LYS A 69 -13.07 6.16 -15.44
CA LYS A 69 -12.69 7.17 -16.44
C LYS A 69 -11.74 6.59 -17.48
N GLU A 70 -10.74 5.87 -17.03
CA GLU A 70 -9.72 5.23 -17.85
C GLU A 70 -9.28 3.94 -17.17
N THR A 71 -9.28 2.84 -17.91
CA THR A 71 -8.92 1.52 -17.38
C THR A 71 -7.52 1.51 -16.80
N ILE A 72 -7.41 1.16 -15.51
CA ILE A 72 -6.14 0.96 -14.84
C ILE A 72 -5.64 -0.46 -15.13
N ASN A 73 -4.57 -0.59 -15.88
CA ASN A 73 -4.01 -1.88 -16.24
C ASN A 73 -3.29 -2.56 -15.08
N SER A 74 -2.51 -1.80 -14.32
CA SER A 74 -1.76 -2.32 -13.17
C SER A 74 -1.60 -1.30 -12.07
N ILE A 75 -1.48 -1.79 -10.84
CA ILE A 75 -1.19 -1.00 -9.64
C ILE A 75 -0.04 -1.67 -8.91
N THR A 76 1.05 -0.94 -8.70
CA THR A 76 2.19 -1.42 -7.92
C THR A 76 2.18 -0.81 -6.53
N LEU A 77 2.26 -1.65 -5.51
CA LEU A 77 2.31 -1.27 -4.10
C LEU A 77 3.73 -1.39 -3.57
N ILE A 78 4.15 -0.39 -2.82
CA ILE A 78 5.40 -0.36 -2.07
C ILE A 78 5.16 0.23 -0.67
N GLY A 79 6.07 0.00 0.25
CA GLY A 79 6.07 0.64 1.56
C GLY A 79 6.09 -0.32 2.73
N VAL A 80 5.68 0.16 3.88
CA VAL A 80 5.74 -0.55 5.16
C VAL A 80 4.39 -0.46 5.91
N CYS A 81 4.02 -1.49 6.65
CA CYS A 81 4.67 -2.81 6.71
C CYS A 81 4.04 -3.74 5.70
N THR A 82 4.84 -4.63 5.08
CA THR A 82 4.37 -5.62 4.11
C THR A 82 3.22 -6.46 4.65
N ASP A 83 3.36 -6.93 5.89
CA ASP A 83 2.45 -7.81 6.63
C ASP A 83 1.27 -7.08 7.29
N ILE A 84 1.18 -5.77 7.16
CA ILE A 84 0.11 -4.97 7.77
C ILE A 84 -0.58 -4.09 6.71
N CYS A 85 -0.01 -2.93 6.41
CA CYS A 85 -0.65 -1.94 5.53
C CYS A 85 -0.60 -2.36 4.06
N VAL A 86 0.53 -2.92 3.60
CA VAL A 86 0.68 -3.31 2.19
C VAL A 86 -0.29 -4.44 1.84
N ILE A 87 -0.29 -5.54 2.60
CA ILE A 87 -1.21 -6.65 2.35
C ILE A 87 -2.67 -6.23 2.49
N SER A 88 -3.01 -5.39 3.49
CA SER A 88 -4.38 -4.91 3.69
C SER A 88 -4.90 -4.12 2.50
N ASN A 89 -4.07 -3.22 1.95
CA ASN A 89 -4.44 -2.45 0.77
C ASN A 89 -4.46 -3.31 -0.50
N ALA A 90 -3.49 -4.21 -0.68
CA ALA A 90 -3.44 -5.12 -1.82
C ALA A 90 -4.73 -5.96 -1.92
N MET A 91 -5.17 -6.54 -0.80
CA MET A 91 -6.36 -7.38 -0.75
C MET A 91 -7.65 -6.60 -1.02
N ILE A 92 -7.80 -5.41 -0.43
CA ILE A 92 -9.01 -4.61 -0.65
C ILE A 92 -9.07 -4.06 -2.08
N ILE A 93 -7.96 -3.61 -2.64
CA ILE A 93 -7.90 -3.16 -4.04
C ILE A 93 -8.25 -4.32 -4.98
N LYS A 94 -7.69 -5.50 -4.74
CA LYS A 94 -7.99 -6.71 -5.55
C LYS A 94 -9.46 -7.09 -5.51
N ALA A 95 -10.11 -6.91 -4.36
CA ALA A 95 -11.54 -7.20 -4.22
C ALA A 95 -12.44 -6.25 -5.06
N PHE A 96 -12.06 -4.98 -5.17
CA PHE A 96 -12.84 -3.98 -5.92
C PHE A 96 -12.44 -3.85 -7.38
N LEU A 97 -11.20 -4.18 -7.72
CA LEU A 97 -10.65 -4.13 -9.07
C LEU A 97 -10.06 -5.51 -9.45
N PRO A 98 -10.92 -6.54 -9.58
CA PRO A 98 -10.43 -7.93 -9.75
C PRO A 98 -9.67 -8.14 -11.06
N GLU A 99 -9.97 -7.37 -12.10
CA GLU A 99 -9.32 -7.48 -13.41
C GLU A 99 -8.04 -6.66 -13.53
N THR A 100 -7.80 -5.74 -12.59
CA THR A 100 -6.56 -4.94 -12.56
C THR A 100 -5.42 -5.79 -12.01
N GLU A 101 -4.28 -5.78 -12.66
CA GLU A 101 -3.09 -6.43 -12.15
C GLU A 101 -2.55 -5.69 -10.91
N ILE A 102 -2.48 -6.36 -9.78
CA ILE A 102 -1.91 -5.81 -8.55
C ILE A 102 -0.52 -6.41 -8.35
N LEU A 103 0.47 -5.54 -8.26
CA LEU A 103 1.86 -5.92 -8.03
C LEU A 103 2.31 -5.39 -6.66
N VAL A 104 3.18 -6.14 -6.01
CA VAL A 104 3.93 -5.70 -4.82
C VAL A 104 5.41 -5.86 -5.11
N ASP A 105 6.14 -4.77 -5.02
CA ASP A 105 7.61 -4.81 -5.15
C ASP A 105 8.23 -5.14 -3.80
N ALA A 106 8.65 -6.39 -3.64
CA ALA A 106 9.18 -6.90 -2.37
C ALA A 106 10.47 -6.20 -1.95
N SER A 107 11.28 -5.71 -2.92
CA SER A 107 12.51 -4.98 -2.65
C SER A 107 12.28 -3.58 -2.05
N CYS A 108 11.06 -3.04 -2.25
CA CYS A 108 10.62 -1.74 -1.75
C CYS A 108 9.63 -1.88 -0.59
N CYS A 109 9.56 -3.05 0.05
CA CYS A 109 8.71 -3.32 1.20
C CYS A 109 9.52 -3.91 2.35
N ALA A 110 9.07 -3.67 3.57
CA ALA A 110 9.61 -4.29 4.78
C ALA A 110 8.47 -4.66 5.74
N GLY A 111 8.56 -5.83 6.33
CA GLY A 111 7.62 -6.29 7.36
C GLY A 111 8.11 -6.00 8.77
N VAL A 112 7.31 -6.33 9.77
CA VAL A 112 7.70 -6.23 11.18
C VAL A 112 8.89 -7.15 11.47
N THR A 113 8.87 -8.35 10.87
CA THR A 113 9.97 -9.30 10.87
C THR A 113 10.21 -9.83 9.46
N VAL A 114 11.35 -10.43 9.19
CA VAL A 114 11.64 -11.09 7.91
C VAL A 114 10.63 -12.22 7.66
N GLU A 115 10.31 -12.99 8.70
CA GLU A 115 9.34 -14.08 8.61
C GLU A 115 7.94 -13.57 8.25
N SER A 116 7.42 -12.57 8.96
CA SER A 116 6.09 -12.02 8.66
C SER A 116 6.02 -11.33 7.30
N HIS A 117 7.11 -10.69 6.86
CA HIS A 117 7.24 -10.17 5.50
C HIS A 117 7.07 -11.27 4.45
N ASN A 118 7.84 -12.35 4.57
CA ASN A 118 7.76 -13.47 3.62
C ASN A 118 6.39 -14.16 3.65
N ASN A 119 5.82 -14.37 4.84
CA ASN A 119 4.49 -14.96 4.98
C ASN A 119 3.41 -14.10 4.28
N ALA A 120 3.50 -12.78 4.40
CA ALA A 120 2.57 -11.88 3.72
C ALA A 120 2.72 -11.94 2.19
N LEU A 121 3.95 -11.99 1.67
CA LEU A 121 4.19 -12.13 0.23
C LEU A 121 3.60 -13.44 -0.31
N GLU A 122 3.81 -14.56 0.40
CA GLU A 122 3.24 -15.86 -0.01
C GLU A 122 1.71 -15.85 0.05
N ALA A 123 1.11 -15.24 1.08
CA ALA A 123 -0.34 -15.09 1.17
C ALA A 123 -0.91 -14.26 0.00
N MET A 124 -0.24 -13.17 -0.36
CA MET A 124 -0.66 -12.33 -1.49
C MET A 124 -0.58 -13.07 -2.83
N LYS A 125 0.46 -13.89 -3.05
CA LYS A 125 0.54 -14.76 -4.24
C LYS A 125 -0.65 -15.69 -4.37
N CYS A 126 -1.08 -16.30 -3.27
CA CYS A 126 -2.27 -17.16 -3.26
C CYS A 126 -3.55 -16.41 -3.67
N CYS A 127 -3.59 -15.11 -3.46
CA CYS A 127 -4.72 -14.23 -3.80
C CYS A 127 -4.56 -13.53 -5.16
N GLN A 128 -3.72 -14.05 -6.03
CA GLN A 128 -3.50 -13.52 -7.39
C GLN A 128 -2.87 -12.11 -7.40
N ILE A 129 -2.06 -11.80 -6.42
CA ILE A 129 -1.24 -10.59 -6.40
C ILE A 129 0.16 -10.97 -6.86
N THR A 130 0.68 -10.26 -7.84
CA THR A 130 2.00 -10.51 -8.40
C THR A 130 3.08 -9.91 -7.50
N ILE A 131 4.01 -10.73 -7.04
CA ILE A 131 5.17 -10.28 -6.27
C ILE A 131 6.38 -10.18 -7.20
N ILE A 132 6.99 -9.00 -7.22
CA ILE A 132 8.20 -8.75 -8.02
C ILE A 132 9.39 -8.45 -7.10
N ASN A 133 10.60 -8.68 -7.61
CA ASN A 133 11.87 -8.39 -6.93
C ASN A 133 11.97 -9.04 -5.53
N GLN A 134 11.35 -10.20 -5.33
CA GLN A 134 11.54 -10.99 -4.13
C GLN A 134 12.88 -11.71 -4.23
N ASP A 135 13.77 -11.46 -3.25
CA ASP A 135 15.02 -12.21 -3.19
C ASP A 135 14.74 -13.69 -3.01
N SER A 136 15.41 -14.51 -3.81
CA SER A 136 15.36 -15.96 -3.63
C SER A 136 15.97 -16.27 -2.28
N ILE A 137 15.20 -16.85 -1.37
CA ILE A 137 15.74 -17.38 -0.12
C ILE A 137 16.67 -18.55 -0.52
N SER A 138 17.94 -18.24 -0.48
CA SER A 138 18.98 -19.26 -0.66
C SER A 138 19.17 -20.05 0.63
#